data_d359999a40503b68b92b82f653b89678
#
_entry.id   d359999a40503b68b92b82f653b89678
#
_cell.length_a   1.000
_cell.length_b   1.000
_cell.length_c   1.000
_cell.angle_alpha   90.00
_cell.angle_beta   90.00
_cell.angle_gamma   90.00
#
_symmetry.space_group_name_H-M   'P 1'
#
loop_
_entity.id
_entity.type
_entity.pdbx_description
1 polymer ?
#
loop_
_entity_poly.entity_id
_entity_poly.type
_entity_poly.pdbx_seq_one_letter_code
_entity_poly.pdbx_strand_id
1 'polypeptide(L)'
;MEKEKKMEKEMVNHPSHYLKKGRIECIELLDGLTRGYKGVAAFDIGQFKYLYRAGEKEEEGLSIYKKAAQDVDKAIWYMKDFANRGIYMIPEDKGYNKLEIYLIEEEFAFGKPEKIQEAIKKCVHLAYSTQRKETANEIIRLLEIIKKWYLDNNEKE
;
A
#
# COMPACT_ATOMS: atom_id res chain seq x y z
N MET A 1 -35.74 -4.00 -1.08
CA MET A 1 -35.23 -4.06 0.30
C MET A 1 -34.19 -5.16 0.49
N GLU A 2 -34.44 -6.40 0.15
CA GLU A 2 -33.43 -7.48 0.26
C GLU A 2 -32.22 -7.24 -0.63
N LYS A 3 -32.43 -6.72 -1.83
CA LYS A 3 -31.38 -6.42 -2.80
C LYS A 3 -30.45 -5.28 -2.31
N GLU A 4 -31.02 -4.27 -1.66
CA GLU A 4 -30.26 -3.16 -1.08
C GLU A 4 -29.44 -3.60 0.14
N LYS A 5 -30.03 -4.44 1.02
CA LYS A 5 -29.33 -5.01 2.18
C LYS A 5 -28.19 -5.91 1.77
N LYS A 6 -28.34 -6.67 0.68
CA LYS A 6 -27.29 -7.52 0.14
C LYS A 6 -26.13 -6.69 -0.43
N MET A 7 -26.42 -5.60 -1.14
CA MET A 7 -25.42 -4.68 -1.67
C MET A 7 -24.65 -3.95 -0.56
N GLU A 8 -25.35 -3.50 0.49
CA GLU A 8 -24.71 -2.89 1.65
C GLU A 8 -23.76 -3.87 2.35
N LYS A 9 -24.16 -5.13 2.52
CA LYS A 9 -23.35 -6.17 3.13
C LYS A 9 -22.11 -6.48 2.30
N GLU A 10 -22.23 -6.52 0.97
CA GLU A 10 -21.11 -6.74 0.06
C GLU A 10 -20.11 -5.59 0.12
N MET A 11 -20.58 -4.33 0.21
CA MET A 11 -19.72 -3.16 0.35
C MET A 11 -18.95 -3.10 1.69
N VAL A 12 -19.54 -3.63 2.77
CA VAL A 12 -18.88 -3.73 4.07
C VAL A 12 -17.83 -4.84 4.09
N ASN A 13 -18.17 -6.02 3.55
CA ASN A 13 -17.28 -7.18 3.56
C ASN A 13 -16.18 -7.12 2.49
N HIS A 14 -16.50 -6.58 1.30
CA HIS A 14 -15.61 -6.50 0.16
C HIS A 14 -15.74 -5.12 -0.51
N PRO A 15 -15.29 -4.04 0.15
CA PRO A 15 -15.37 -2.71 -0.45
C PRO A 15 -14.63 -2.66 -1.80
N SER A 16 -15.24 -2.02 -2.80
CA SER A 16 -14.73 -1.98 -4.17
C SER A 16 -13.32 -1.39 -4.27
N HIS A 17 -12.94 -0.46 -3.40
CA HIS A 17 -11.61 0.14 -3.40
C HIS A 17 -10.51 -0.82 -2.91
N TYR A 18 -10.89 -1.94 -2.26
CA TYR A 18 -9.96 -2.99 -1.88
C TYR A 18 -9.89 -4.11 -2.92
N LEU A 19 -10.84 -4.18 -3.84
CA LEU A 19 -10.85 -5.12 -4.96
C LEU A 19 -10.36 -4.43 -6.23
N LYS A 20 -9.16 -3.93 -6.16
CA LYS A 20 -8.54 -3.14 -7.23
C LYS A 20 -8.49 -3.92 -8.54
N LYS A 21 -9.21 -3.41 -9.56
CA LYS A 21 -9.20 -3.93 -10.95
C LYS A 21 -9.70 -5.37 -11.10
N GLY A 22 -10.45 -5.88 -10.11
CA GLY A 22 -10.99 -7.24 -10.15
C GLY A 22 -9.94 -8.33 -10.09
N ARG A 23 -8.75 -8.04 -9.57
CA ARG A 23 -7.63 -9.00 -9.48
C ARG A 23 -7.52 -9.59 -8.10
N ILE A 24 -6.64 -9.06 -7.26
CA ILE A 24 -6.40 -9.56 -5.90
C ILE A 24 -6.89 -8.53 -4.90
N GLU A 25 -7.67 -8.95 -3.93
CA GLU A 25 -8.11 -8.04 -2.86
C GLU A 25 -6.92 -7.59 -2.01
N CYS A 26 -6.98 -6.34 -1.55
CA CYS A 26 -5.96 -5.78 -0.66
C CYS A 26 -5.76 -6.66 0.58
N ILE A 27 -6.83 -7.19 1.16
CA ILE A 27 -6.75 -8.07 2.33
C ILE A 27 -5.96 -9.35 2.04
N GLU A 28 -6.08 -9.91 0.84
CA GLU A 28 -5.31 -11.09 0.43
C GLU A 28 -3.82 -10.78 0.32
N LEU A 29 -3.49 -9.59 -0.20
CA LEU A 29 -2.11 -9.12 -0.27
C LEU A 29 -1.53 -8.91 1.13
N LEU A 30 -2.31 -8.32 2.04
CA LEU A 30 -1.89 -8.10 3.42
C LEU A 30 -1.69 -9.43 4.16
N ASP A 31 -2.60 -10.39 3.98
CA ASP A 31 -2.46 -11.73 4.56
C ASP A 31 -1.20 -12.41 4.06
N GLY A 32 -0.92 -12.31 2.76
CA GLY A 32 0.31 -12.83 2.18
C GLY A 32 1.55 -12.18 2.78
N LEU A 33 1.51 -10.87 2.97
CA LEU A 33 2.62 -10.11 3.53
C LEU A 33 2.92 -10.50 4.97
N THR A 34 1.89 -10.61 5.81
CA THR A 34 2.07 -10.90 7.23
C THR A 34 2.37 -12.37 7.49
N ARG A 35 1.89 -13.26 6.66
CA ARG A 35 1.94 -14.72 6.87
C ARG A 35 1.54 -15.12 8.29
N GLY A 36 0.59 -14.37 8.87
CA GLY A 36 0.10 -14.61 10.23
C GLY A 36 0.92 -13.99 11.35
N TYR A 37 1.93 -13.19 11.05
CA TYR A 37 2.72 -12.48 12.07
C TYR A 37 2.06 -11.17 12.47
N LYS A 38 1.43 -11.15 13.63
CA LYS A 38 0.69 -9.99 14.15
C LYS A 38 1.57 -8.75 14.38
N GLY A 39 2.86 -8.94 14.66
CA GLY A 39 3.78 -7.81 14.87
C GLY A 39 4.06 -7.00 13.62
N VAL A 40 3.79 -7.56 12.46
CA VAL A 40 4.00 -6.91 11.17
C VAL A 40 2.74 -6.17 10.71
N ALA A 41 1.60 -6.41 11.35
CA ALA A 41 0.32 -5.85 10.93
C ALA A 41 0.30 -4.32 10.87
N ALA A 42 0.95 -3.64 11.82
CA ALA A 42 1.01 -2.18 11.83
C ALA A 42 1.80 -1.63 10.64
N PHE A 43 2.88 -2.31 10.27
CA PHE A 43 3.68 -2.01 9.08
C PHE A 43 2.83 -2.15 7.81
N ASP A 44 2.13 -3.26 7.71
CA ASP A 44 1.35 -3.59 6.52
C ASP A 44 0.15 -2.68 6.34
N ILE A 45 -0.57 -2.41 7.42
CA ILE A 45 -1.74 -1.53 7.37
C ILE A 45 -1.33 -0.14 6.90
N GLY A 46 -0.26 0.40 7.46
CA GLY A 46 0.21 1.73 7.12
C GLY A 46 0.72 1.82 5.69
N GLN A 47 1.74 1.06 5.38
CA GLN A 47 2.41 1.16 4.09
C GLN A 47 1.60 0.56 2.95
N PHE A 48 1.19 -0.69 3.10
CA PHE A 48 0.62 -1.40 1.96
C PHE A 48 -0.83 -1.06 1.73
N LYS A 49 -1.64 -0.96 2.77
CA LYS A 49 -3.03 -0.54 2.60
C LYS A 49 -3.13 0.83 1.95
N TYR A 50 -2.40 1.81 2.46
CA TYR A 50 -2.48 3.17 1.96
C TYR A 50 -1.75 3.36 0.63
N LEU A 51 -0.59 2.76 0.45
CA LEU A 51 0.13 2.81 -0.82
C LEU A 51 -0.67 2.10 -1.92
N TYR A 52 -1.23 0.92 -1.61
CA TYR A 52 -2.02 0.15 -2.57
C TYR A 52 -3.22 0.95 -3.08
N ARG A 53 -3.94 1.61 -2.19
CA ARG A 53 -5.16 2.32 -2.58
C ARG A 53 -4.95 3.75 -3.05
N ALA A 54 -3.76 4.31 -2.90
CA ALA A 54 -3.48 5.69 -3.33
C ALA A 54 -3.80 5.87 -4.82
N GLY A 55 -4.66 6.83 -5.13
CA GLY A 55 -5.15 7.07 -6.50
C GLY A 55 -6.36 6.23 -6.89
N GLU A 56 -6.80 5.30 -6.03
CA GLU A 56 -7.94 4.42 -6.31
C GLU A 56 -9.18 4.81 -5.49
N LYS A 57 -9.03 5.63 -4.48
CA LYS A 57 -10.13 6.05 -3.60
C LYS A 57 -10.45 7.51 -3.82
N GLU A 58 -11.72 7.79 -4.07
CA GLU A 58 -12.23 9.16 -4.18
C GLU A 58 -12.71 9.67 -2.82
N GLU A 59 -12.62 10.97 -2.62
CA GLU A 59 -13.17 11.65 -1.47
C GLU A 59 -13.79 12.98 -1.90
N GLU A 60 -14.99 13.26 -1.42
CA GLU A 60 -15.70 14.49 -1.75
C GLU A 60 -14.88 15.71 -1.36
N GLY A 61 -14.79 16.68 -2.27
CA GLY A 61 -14.05 17.92 -2.06
C GLY A 61 -12.55 17.83 -2.32
N LEU A 62 -12.03 16.65 -2.70
CA LEU A 62 -10.61 16.47 -3.03
C LEU A 62 -10.45 15.91 -4.44
N SER A 63 -9.45 16.38 -5.16
CA SER A 63 -9.04 15.72 -6.40
C SER A 63 -8.47 14.33 -6.08
N ILE A 64 -8.48 13.44 -7.07
CA ILE A 64 -7.99 12.08 -6.88
C ILE A 64 -6.49 12.06 -6.52
N TYR A 65 -5.70 12.98 -7.10
CA TYR A 65 -4.26 13.06 -6.79
C TYR A 65 -4.01 13.68 -5.42
N LYS A 66 -4.81 14.65 -5.00
CA LYS A 66 -4.71 15.22 -3.66
C LYS A 66 -5.08 14.17 -2.59
N LYS A 67 -6.11 13.36 -2.86
CA LYS A 67 -6.47 12.23 -2.00
C LYS A 67 -5.36 11.17 -1.98
N ALA A 68 -4.77 10.88 -3.14
CA ALA A 68 -3.63 9.96 -3.23
C ALA A 68 -2.46 10.44 -2.38
N ALA A 69 -2.12 11.72 -2.45
CA ALA A 69 -1.05 12.30 -1.64
C ALA A 69 -1.34 12.16 -0.13
N GLN A 70 -2.59 12.34 0.29
CA GLN A 70 -2.99 12.12 1.67
C GLN A 70 -2.83 10.67 2.10
N ASP A 71 -3.19 9.72 1.25
CA ASP A 71 -3.02 8.29 1.53
C ASP A 71 -1.53 7.94 1.66
N VAL A 72 -0.69 8.46 0.77
CA VAL A 72 0.77 8.25 0.88
C VAL A 72 1.31 8.88 2.16
N ASP A 73 0.80 10.04 2.57
CA ASP A 73 1.20 10.68 3.82
C ASP A 73 0.87 9.82 5.04
N LYS A 74 -0.26 9.14 5.04
CA LYS A 74 -0.62 8.16 6.07
C LYS A 74 0.37 7.00 6.09
N ALA A 75 0.75 6.49 4.91
CA ALA A 75 1.76 5.44 4.81
C ALA A 75 3.10 5.90 5.41
N ILE A 76 3.50 7.12 5.15
CA ILE A 76 4.73 7.71 5.71
C ILE A 76 4.64 7.75 7.24
N TRP A 77 3.51 8.18 7.79
CA TRP A 77 3.31 8.25 9.24
C TRP A 77 3.50 6.87 9.89
N TYR A 78 2.87 5.83 9.31
CA TYR A 78 2.99 4.47 9.84
C TYR A 78 4.42 3.93 9.72
N MET A 79 5.11 4.24 8.63
CA MET A 79 6.50 3.82 8.46
C MET A 79 7.43 4.48 9.48
N LYS A 80 7.21 5.76 9.78
CA LYS A 80 7.97 6.48 10.82
C LYS A 80 7.69 5.89 12.20
N ASP A 81 6.43 5.61 12.51
CA ASP A 81 6.03 4.97 13.76
C ASP A 81 6.67 3.59 13.90
N PHE A 82 6.60 2.80 12.85
CA PHE A 82 7.25 1.49 12.78
C PHE A 82 8.75 1.59 13.05
N ALA A 83 9.43 2.49 12.36
CA ALA A 83 10.88 2.70 12.53
C ALA A 83 11.23 3.11 13.96
N ASN A 84 10.42 3.98 14.58
CA ASN A 84 10.64 4.45 15.94
C ASN A 84 10.41 3.37 17.01
N ARG A 85 9.48 2.47 16.76
CA ARG A 85 9.19 1.39 17.72
C ARG A 85 10.11 0.18 17.58
N GLY A 86 10.91 0.13 16.54
CA GLY A 86 11.87 -0.95 16.33
C GLY A 86 11.26 -2.32 16.09
N ILE A 87 10.06 -2.37 15.51
CA ILE A 87 9.37 -3.63 15.18
C ILE A 87 9.87 -4.10 13.82
N TYR A 88 10.90 -4.95 13.82
CA TYR A 88 11.57 -5.23 12.57
C TYR A 88 11.65 -6.68 12.23
N MET A 89 10.69 -7.45 12.07
CA MET A 89 11.15 -8.77 11.59
C MET A 89 10.06 -9.63 11.01
N ILE A 90 10.18 -9.89 9.74
CA ILE A 90 9.83 -11.21 9.23
C ILE A 90 11.06 -12.08 9.49
N PRO A 91 10.94 -13.24 10.16
CA PRO A 91 12.05 -14.16 10.30
C PRO A 91 12.61 -14.55 8.93
N GLU A 92 13.94 -14.64 8.80
CA GLU A 92 14.62 -14.93 7.54
C GLU A 92 14.12 -16.20 6.84
N ASP A 93 13.70 -17.20 7.62
CA ASP A 93 13.17 -18.47 7.11
C ASP A 93 11.79 -18.36 6.46
N LYS A 94 11.13 -17.20 6.55
CA LYS A 94 9.80 -16.95 5.99
C LYS A 94 9.79 -15.87 4.93
N GLY A 95 10.93 -15.53 4.39
CA GLY A 95 11.07 -14.59 3.28
C GLY A 95 10.35 -15.06 2.03
N TYR A 96 9.92 -14.13 1.22
CA TYR A 96 9.32 -14.41 -0.08
C TYR A 96 10.42 -14.72 -1.10
N ASN A 97 10.13 -15.62 -2.04
CA ASN A 97 11.06 -15.85 -3.14
C ASN A 97 10.98 -14.71 -4.17
N LYS A 98 11.96 -14.65 -5.07
CA LYS A 98 12.06 -13.56 -6.06
C LYS A 98 10.83 -13.46 -6.98
N LEU A 99 10.25 -14.58 -7.37
CA LEU A 99 9.06 -14.59 -8.22
C LEU A 99 7.84 -14.04 -7.49
N GLU A 100 7.64 -14.44 -6.23
CA GLU A 100 6.54 -13.92 -5.41
C GLU A 100 6.66 -12.40 -5.26
N ILE A 101 7.85 -11.90 -4.93
CA ILE A 101 8.11 -10.47 -4.79
C ILE A 101 7.80 -9.74 -6.11
N TYR A 102 8.27 -10.26 -7.22
CA TYR A 102 8.01 -9.68 -8.54
C TYR A 102 6.51 -9.56 -8.82
N LEU A 103 5.74 -10.61 -8.57
CA LEU A 103 4.30 -10.61 -8.81
C LEU A 103 3.57 -9.59 -7.92
N ILE A 104 3.99 -9.45 -6.67
CA ILE A 104 3.44 -8.48 -5.74
C ILE A 104 3.77 -7.05 -6.18
N GLU A 105 5.01 -6.80 -6.59
CA GLU A 105 5.43 -5.49 -7.12
C GLU A 105 4.57 -5.07 -8.32
N GLU A 106 4.36 -5.98 -9.26
CA GLU A 106 3.56 -5.73 -10.44
C GLU A 106 2.10 -5.41 -10.07
N GLU A 107 1.55 -6.10 -9.09
CA GLU A 107 0.18 -5.87 -8.63
C GLU A 107 0.02 -4.49 -7.99
N PHE A 108 0.97 -4.06 -7.17
CA PHE A 108 0.95 -2.72 -6.56
C PHE A 108 1.08 -1.60 -7.60
N ALA A 109 1.94 -1.79 -8.59
CA ALA A 109 2.21 -0.78 -9.61
C ALA A 109 1.13 -0.71 -10.70
N PHE A 110 0.34 -1.78 -10.86
CA PHE A 110 -0.67 -1.86 -11.92
C PHE A 110 -1.67 -0.71 -11.83
N GLY A 111 -1.80 0.03 -12.93
CA GLY A 111 -2.73 1.16 -13.02
C GLY A 111 -2.29 2.44 -12.31
N LYS A 112 -1.12 2.44 -11.69
CA LYS A 112 -0.54 3.65 -11.13
C LYS A 112 0.07 4.51 -12.25
N PRO A 113 0.20 5.83 -12.06
CA PRO A 113 0.88 6.68 -13.04
C PRO A 113 2.29 6.16 -13.36
N GLU A 114 2.63 6.14 -14.63
CA GLU A 114 3.89 5.56 -15.13
C GLU A 114 5.13 6.10 -14.39
N LYS A 115 5.16 7.40 -14.13
CA LYS A 115 6.32 8.06 -13.51
C LYS A 115 6.63 7.61 -12.10
N ILE A 116 5.65 7.05 -11.39
CA ILE A 116 5.85 6.60 -9.99
C ILE A 116 5.82 5.08 -9.85
N GLN A 117 5.60 4.34 -10.93
CA GLN A 117 5.54 2.87 -10.87
C GLN A 117 6.83 2.26 -10.35
N GLU A 118 7.98 2.72 -10.80
CA GLU A 118 9.27 2.20 -10.34
C GLU A 118 9.51 2.49 -8.86
N ALA A 119 9.14 3.66 -8.38
CA ALA A 119 9.24 4.00 -6.95
C ALA A 119 8.33 3.10 -6.10
N ILE A 120 7.12 2.84 -6.56
CA ILE A 120 6.16 1.94 -5.89
C ILE A 120 6.73 0.52 -5.84
N LYS A 121 7.22 0.00 -6.96
CA LYS A 121 7.84 -1.34 -7.02
C LYS A 121 9.01 -1.46 -6.07
N LYS A 122 9.85 -0.44 -6.00
CA LYS A 122 11.00 -0.43 -5.10
C LYS A 122 10.59 -0.42 -3.63
N CYS A 123 9.56 0.35 -3.26
CA CYS A 123 9.00 0.32 -1.91
C CYS A 123 8.57 -1.10 -1.54
N VAL A 124 7.81 -1.73 -2.42
CA VAL A 124 7.30 -3.09 -2.22
C VAL A 124 8.46 -4.10 -2.13
N HIS A 125 9.43 -3.98 -3.03
CA HIS A 125 10.60 -4.86 -3.04
C HIS A 125 11.35 -4.78 -1.69
N LEU A 126 11.63 -3.59 -1.21
CA LEU A 126 12.32 -3.40 0.06
C LEU A 126 11.54 -3.99 1.23
N ALA A 127 10.23 -3.79 1.23
CA ALA A 127 9.36 -4.27 2.29
C ALA A 127 9.30 -5.80 2.36
N TYR A 128 9.26 -6.47 1.21
CA TYR A 128 9.16 -7.92 1.14
C TYR A 128 10.51 -8.63 1.21
N SER A 129 11.60 -7.95 0.84
CA SER A 129 12.93 -8.56 0.83
C SER A 129 13.67 -8.40 2.16
N THR A 130 13.56 -7.24 2.79
CA THR A 130 14.25 -6.96 4.06
C THR A 130 13.48 -5.98 4.90
N GLN A 131 13.21 -6.30 6.17
CA GLN A 131 12.52 -5.40 7.10
C GLN A 131 13.49 -4.96 8.20
N ARG A 132 14.32 -4.00 7.89
CA ARG A 132 15.28 -3.42 8.83
C ARG A 132 15.03 -1.91 8.95
N LYS A 133 15.62 -1.30 9.97
CA LYS A 133 15.50 0.15 10.20
C LYS A 133 15.94 0.96 8.97
N GLU A 134 17.05 0.57 8.37
CA GLU A 134 17.58 1.21 7.17
C GLU A 134 16.61 1.10 6.00
N THR A 135 15.97 -0.06 5.87
CA THR A 135 14.95 -0.31 4.86
C THR A 135 13.75 0.61 5.07
N ALA A 136 13.32 0.79 6.32
CA ALA A 136 12.21 1.70 6.63
C ALA A 136 12.52 3.14 6.20
N ASN A 137 13.74 3.62 6.45
CA ASN A 137 14.17 4.96 6.05
C ASN A 137 14.16 5.13 4.53
N GLU A 138 14.63 4.12 3.79
CA GLU A 138 14.62 4.14 2.33
C GLU A 138 13.19 4.13 1.78
N ILE A 139 12.30 3.34 2.38
CA ILE A 139 10.88 3.32 2.01
C ILE A 139 10.24 4.69 2.25
N ILE A 140 10.51 5.33 3.39
CA ILE A 140 10.02 6.67 3.69
C ILE A 140 10.47 7.66 2.61
N ARG A 141 11.73 7.60 2.21
CA ARG A 141 12.27 8.45 1.15
C ARG A 141 11.52 8.27 -0.17
N LEU A 142 11.27 7.03 -0.54
CA LEU A 142 10.51 6.70 -1.77
C LEU A 142 9.06 7.17 -1.67
N LEU A 143 8.41 7.00 -0.52
CA LEU A 143 7.06 7.46 -0.29
C LEU A 143 6.96 8.99 -0.40
N GLU A 144 7.95 9.72 0.09
CA GLU A 144 8.01 11.18 -0.06
C GLU A 144 8.11 11.59 -1.53
N ILE A 145 8.87 10.86 -2.33
CA ILE A 145 8.96 11.08 -3.79
C ILE A 145 7.59 10.87 -4.45
N ILE A 146 6.91 9.78 -4.10
CA ILE A 146 5.58 9.46 -4.63
C ILE A 146 4.56 10.54 -4.25
N LYS A 147 4.54 10.93 -2.98
CA LYS A 147 3.67 12.00 -2.48
C LYS A 147 3.89 13.30 -3.24
N LYS A 148 5.16 13.70 -3.39
CA LYS A 148 5.53 14.92 -4.11
C LYS A 148 5.04 14.87 -5.56
N TRP A 149 5.19 13.73 -6.21
CA TRP A 149 4.72 13.58 -7.58
C TRP A 149 3.21 13.84 -7.68
N TYR A 150 2.42 13.25 -6.80
CA TYR A 150 0.96 13.47 -6.79
C TYR A 150 0.61 14.95 -6.56
N LEU A 151 1.28 15.60 -5.62
CA LEU A 151 1.02 17.01 -5.35
C LEU A 151 1.40 17.91 -6.53
N ASP A 152 2.56 17.65 -7.16
CA ASP A 152 3.05 18.44 -8.30
C ASP A 152 2.19 18.26 -9.55
N ASN A 153 1.48 17.14 -9.67
CA ASN A 153 0.66 16.84 -10.83
C ASN A 153 -0.84 17.00 -10.59
N ASN A 154 -1.23 17.43 -9.40
CA ASN A 154 -2.63 17.63 -9.02
C ASN A 154 -3.37 18.58 -9.95
N GLU A 155 -2.73 19.65 -10.41
CA GLU A 155 -3.34 20.67 -11.27
C GLU A 155 -3.51 20.20 -12.72
N LYS A 156 -2.98 19.06 -13.09
CA LYS A 156 -3.02 18.52 -14.45
C LYS A 156 -4.15 17.52 -14.68
N GLU A 157 -4.94 17.28 -13.66
CA GLU A 157 -6.08 16.36 -13.74
C GLU A 157 -7.19 16.91 -14.63
#